data_cc9164a2af300b7df6deb728c56402ee
#
_entry.id   cc9164a2af300b7df6deb728c56402ee
#
_cell.length_a   1.000
_cell.length_b   1.000
_cell.length_c   1.000
_cell.angle_alpha   90.00
_cell.angle_beta   90.00
_cell.angle_gamma   90.00
#
_symmetry.space_group_name_H-M   'P 1'
#
loop_
_entity.id
_entity.type
_entity.pdbx_description
1 polymer ?
#
loop_
_entity_poly.entity_id
_entity_poly.type
_entity_poly.pdbx_seq_one_letter_code
_entity_poly.pdbx_strand_id
1 'polypeptide(L)'
;MDDDADLLEQVAALATEVVTREIGRSSSLIDVQVIDAAEGQVSARLVMSGRPQFVLKLVRTDPAAGVDLRSAGQAMWLAADVGVPVPRLLAVDTSRWLHGWTYLLAEHVDGLLWRKVAAELDPQQRATVHRDLAMSVLAMQSVTLPGFGRLGIPSADQPDLFAAVRQRADQRVHVPQRRDLIRYLLERDAGFFVGSDGPVLTHDDLHHGNILVREKDGYWRVVAVLDWDKAWAGPGEWDVARMVFWDDMTGRTFWETYRASRSRSPGEEHRRLIYQLIWCLEHEWPHARHRADTAALCHQLGVHAPT
;
A
#
# COMPACT_ATOMS: atom_id res chain seq x y z
N MET A 1 -22.07 -2.03 21.57
CA MET A 1 -21.45 -1.37 22.74
C MET A 1 -20.61 -2.34 23.56
N ASP A 2 -21.07 -3.57 23.84
CA ASP A 2 -20.24 -4.56 24.55
C ASP A 2 -19.04 -5.05 23.71
N ASP A 3 -19.23 -5.31 22.41
CA ASP A 3 -18.16 -5.81 21.51
C ASP A 3 -16.98 -4.82 21.35
N ASP A 4 -17.24 -3.51 21.34
CA ASP A 4 -16.18 -2.49 21.20
C ASP A 4 -15.34 -2.35 22.49
N ALA A 5 -15.96 -2.52 23.64
CA ALA A 5 -15.26 -2.46 24.93
C ALA A 5 -14.37 -3.69 25.13
N ASP A 6 -14.87 -4.87 24.79
CA ASP A 6 -14.12 -6.13 24.85
C ASP A 6 -12.92 -6.13 23.89
N LEU A 7 -13.10 -5.59 22.67
CA LEU A 7 -12.00 -5.42 21.71
C LEU A 7 -10.92 -4.49 22.25
N LEU A 8 -11.31 -3.34 22.82
CA LEU A 8 -10.35 -2.37 23.35
C LEU A 8 -9.55 -2.96 24.53
N GLU A 9 -10.21 -3.70 25.43
CA GLU A 9 -9.54 -4.36 26.57
C GLU A 9 -8.55 -5.42 26.08
N GLN A 10 -8.95 -6.23 25.09
CA GLN A 10 -8.06 -7.23 24.49
C GLN A 10 -6.85 -6.57 23.82
N VAL A 11 -7.05 -5.53 23.01
CA VAL A 11 -5.97 -4.82 22.33
C VAL A 11 -5.03 -4.15 23.33
N ALA A 12 -5.55 -3.58 24.43
CA ALA A 12 -4.73 -2.96 25.47
C ALA A 12 -3.85 -3.98 26.19
N ALA A 13 -4.37 -5.18 26.47
CA ALA A 13 -3.60 -6.26 27.05
C ALA A 13 -2.46 -6.70 26.13
N LEU A 14 -2.75 -6.97 24.86
CA LEU A 14 -1.74 -7.34 23.84
C LEU A 14 -0.69 -6.23 23.64
N ALA A 15 -1.12 -4.98 23.59
CA ALA A 15 -0.23 -3.82 23.48
C ALA A 15 0.75 -3.72 24.66
N THR A 16 0.28 -4.00 25.88
CA THR A 16 1.13 -3.99 27.08
C THR A 16 2.23 -5.05 27.00
N GLU A 17 1.90 -6.25 26.51
CA GLU A 17 2.88 -7.32 26.31
C GLU A 17 3.93 -6.94 25.25
N VAL A 18 3.48 -6.38 24.11
CA VAL A 18 4.38 -5.92 23.04
C VAL A 18 5.28 -4.80 23.51
N VAL A 19 4.74 -3.77 24.20
CA VAL A 19 5.55 -2.66 24.76
C VAL A 19 6.59 -3.18 25.74
N THR A 20 6.21 -4.08 26.62
CA THR A 20 7.11 -4.67 27.61
C THR A 20 8.27 -5.41 26.95
N ARG A 21 8.00 -6.13 25.85
CA ARG A 21 8.98 -6.93 25.14
C ARG A 21 9.89 -6.07 24.25
N GLU A 22 9.32 -5.17 23.45
CA GLU A 22 10.05 -4.47 22.38
C GLU A 22 10.67 -3.15 22.84
N ILE A 23 10.06 -2.49 23.81
CA ILE A 23 10.50 -1.17 24.28
C ILE A 23 11.12 -1.28 25.68
N GLY A 24 10.62 -2.18 26.51
CA GLY A 24 11.14 -2.45 27.84
C GLY A 24 10.18 -2.03 28.97
N ARG A 25 10.39 -2.60 30.14
CA ARG A 25 9.53 -2.42 31.34
C ARG A 25 9.54 -1.00 31.92
N SER A 26 10.52 -0.18 31.56
CA SER A 26 10.61 1.21 32.02
C SER A 26 9.70 2.15 31.25
N SER A 27 9.14 1.70 30.12
CA SER A 27 8.24 2.49 29.28
C SER A 27 6.80 2.25 29.72
N SER A 28 6.08 3.33 30.09
CA SER A 28 4.71 3.24 30.54
C SER A 28 3.75 3.53 29.39
N LEU A 29 2.96 2.52 29.00
CA LEU A 29 1.78 2.70 28.17
C LEU A 29 0.69 3.38 29.00
N ILE A 30 0.18 4.52 28.53
CA ILE A 30 -0.85 5.31 29.23
C ILE A 30 -2.23 4.99 28.69
N ASP A 31 -2.34 4.88 27.35
CA ASP A 31 -3.61 4.71 26.67
C ASP A 31 -3.42 3.96 25.34
N VAL A 32 -4.47 3.30 24.88
CA VAL A 32 -4.54 2.60 23.60
C VAL A 32 -5.74 3.11 22.81
N GLN A 33 -5.49 3.66 21.65
CA GLN A 33 -6.50 4.24 20.78
C GLN A 33 -6.61 3.40 19.50
N VAL A 34 -7.71 2.67 19.35
CA VAL A 34 -7.96 1.92 18.11
C VAL A 34 -8.16 2.92 16.97
N ILE A 35 -7.36 2.78 15.91
CA ILE A 35 -7.39 3.62 14.70
C ILE A 35 -8.30 2.98 13.67
N ASP A 36 -8.17 1.66 13.50
CA ASP A 36 -8.91 0.87 12.52
C ASP A 36 -9.04 -0.57 13.02
N ALA A 37 -10.19 -1.17 12.74
CA ALA A 37 -10.45 -2.56 13.07
C ALA A 37 -11.26 -3.22 11.97
N ALA A 38 -10.79 -4.38 11.53
CA ALA A 38 -11.47 -5.26 10.59
C ALA A 38 -11.37 -6.70 11.10
N GLU A 39 -12.09 -7.62 10.49
CA GLU A 39 -12.04 -9.02 10.89
C GLU A 39 -10.60 -9.55 10.86
N GLY A 40 -10.11 -9.94 12.03
CA GLY A 40 -8.75 -10.47 12.20
C GLY A 40 -7.61 -9.45 12.12
N GLN A 41 -7.91 -8.15 12.05
CA GLN A 41 -6.89 -7.08 12.02
C GLN A 41 -7.27 -5.92 12.91
N VAL A 42 -6.29 -5.36 13.64
CA VAL A 42 -6.48 -4.15 14.44
C VAL A 42 -5.23 -3.28 14.32
N SER A 43 -5.44 -2.00 14.09
CA SER A 43 -4.40 -0.98 14.19
C SER A 43 -4.71 -0.04 15.36
N ALA A 44 -3.75 0.15 16.27
CA ALA A 44 -3.94 0.99 17.45
C ALA A 44 -2.75 1.93 17.64
N ARG A 45 -3.05 3.16 18.05
CA ARG A 45 -2.04 4.11 18.54
C ARG A 45 -1.78 3.82 20.01
N LEU A 46 -0.51 3.68 20.35
CA LEU A 46 -0.03 3.49 21.71
C LEU A 46 0.45 4.83 22.25
N VAL A 47 -0.27 5.35 23.25
CA VAL A 47 0.07 6.60 23.93
C VAL A 47 1.02 6.29 25.08
N MET A 48 2.27 6.73 24.96
CA MET A 48 3.32 6.49 25.95
C MET A 48 3.46 7.67 26.91
N SER A 49 4.00 7.43 28.09
CA SER A 49 4.31 8.48 29.10
C SER A 49 5.32 9.53 28.63
N GLY A 50 5.95 9.30 27.48
CA GLY A 50 6.92 10.18 26.86
C GLY A 50 6.89 10.01 25.34
N ARG A 51 7.84 10.62 24.64
CA ARG A 51 8.05 10.37 23.21
C ARG A 51 9.14 9.32 23.03
N PRO A 52 9.13 8.51 21.97
CA PRO A 52 8.16 8.49 20.87
C PRO A 52 6.81 7.83 21.23
N GLN A 53 5.76 8.12 20.44
CA GLN A 53 4.50 7.38 20.39
C GLN A 53 4.62 6.28 19.33
N PHE A 54 3.74 5.25 19.39
CA PHE A 54 3.82 4.13 18.48
C PHE A 54 2.48 3.81 17.82
N VAL A 55 2.54 3.07 16.74
CA VAL A 55 1.39 2.39 16.13
C VAL A 55 1.69 0.90 16.15
N LEU A 56 0.74 0.14 16.69
CA LEU A 56 0.75 -1.31 16.71
C LEU A 56 -0.30 -1.82 15.74
N LYS A 57 0.13 -2.60 14.74
CA LYS A 57 -0.76 -3.36 13.86
C LYS A 57 -0.72 -4.81 14.30
N LEU A 58 -1.88 -5.35 14.64
CA LEU A 58 -2.11 -6.73 15.02
C LEU A 58 -2.84 -7.45 13.91
N VAL A 59 -2.40 -8.65 13.54
CA VAL A 59 -3.05 -9.49 12.56
C VAL A 59 -3.21 -10.89 13.12
N ARG A 60 -4.46 -11.35 13.22
CA ARG A 60 -4.77 -12.73 13.57
C ARG A 60 -4.52 -13.58 12.34
N THR A 61 -3.68 -14.57 12.48
CA THR A 61 -3.24 -15.36 11.34
C THR A 61 -4.33 -16.32 10.90
N ASP A 62 -5.25 -15.83 10.10
CA ASP A 62 -6.02 -16.68 9.20
C ASP A 62 -5.25 -16.77 7.87
N PRO A 63 -4.99 -17.96 7.34
CA PRO A 63 -4.38 -18.11 6.01
C PRO A 63 -5.15 -17.41 4.90
N ALA A 64 -6.45 -17.16 5.11
CA ALA A 64 -7.32 -16.45 4.17
C ALA A 64 -7.19 -14.91 4.22
N ALA A 65 -6.63 -14.33 5.29
CA ALA A 65 -6.59 -12.87 5.49
C ALA A 65 -5.61 -12.13 4.56
N GLY A 66 -4.75 -12.82 3.84
CA GLY A 66 -3.88 -12.23 2.78
C GLY A 66 -2.80 -11.27 3.27
N VAL A 67 -2.79 -10.88 4.55
CA VAL A 67 -1.82 -9.94 5.12
C VAL A 67 -0.59 -10.65 5.64
N ASP A 68 0.57 -10.24 5.15
CA ASP A 68 1.88 -10.74 5.60
C ASP A 68 2.72 -9.59 6.17
N LEU A 69 2.71 -9.48 7.49
CA LEU A 69 3.47 -8.43 8.19
C LEU A 69 4.99 -8.55 7.97
N ARG A 70 5.51 -9.73 7.68
CA ARG A 70 6.94 -9.89 7.33
C ARG A 70 7.25 -9.20 6.02
N SER A 71 6.43 -9.42 5.00
CA SER A 71 6.55 -8.76 3.69
C SER A 71 6.38 -7.25 3.82
N ALA A 72 5.39 -6.79 4.61
CA ALA A 72 5.17 -5.38 4.91
C ALA A 72 6.40 -4.74 5.58
N GLY A 73 6.93 -5.37 6.62
CA GLY A 73 8.12 -4.88 7.33
C GLY A 73 9.36 -4.81 6.45
N GLN A 74 9.57 -5.81 5.57
CA GLN A 74 10.66 -5.79 4.60
C GLN A 74 10.48 -4.65 3.59
N ALA A 75 9.26 -4.43 3.10
CA ALA A 75 8.97 -3.31 2.18
C ALA A 75 9.27 -1.95 2.83
N MET A 76 8.83 -1.75 4.08
CA MET A 76 9.13 -0.53 4.84
C MET A 76 10.63 -0.32 5.01
N TRP A 77 11.38 -1.37 5.32
CA TRP A 77 12.82 -1.30 5.46
C TRP A 77 13.50 -0.91 4.14
N LEU A 78 13.16 -1.59 3.03
CA LEU A 78 13.69 -1.26 1.70
C LEU A 78 13.34 0.17 1.27
N ALA A 79 12.13 0.61 1.53
CA ALA A 79 11.68 1.96 1.22
C ALA A 79 12.44 3.03 2.04
N ALA A 80 12.64 2.77 3.35
CA ALA A 80 13.42 3.66 4.21
C ALA A 80 14.88 3.80 3.75
N ASP A 81 15.51 2.70 3.33
CA ASP A 81 16.90 2.66 2.88
C ASP A 81 17.14 3.54 1.65
N VAL A 82 16.14 3.70 0.79
CA VAL A 82 16.20 4.58 -0.38
C VAL A 82 15.59 5.97 -0.15
N GLY A 83 15.28 6.32 1.09
CA GLY A 83 14.84 7.65 1.49
C GLY A 83 13.34 7.94 1.28
N VAL A 84 12.51 6.93 1.05
CA VAL A 84 11.04 7.10 1.10
C VAL A 84 10.65 7.38 2.55
N PRO A 85 9.86 8.43 2.84
CA PRO A 85 9.40 8.69 4.18
C PRO A 85 8.42 7.58 4.62
N VAL A 86 8.82 6.79 5.60
CA VAL A 86 8.03 5.72 6.21
C VAL A 86 8.12 5.82 7.73
N PRO A 87 7.11 5.36 8.48
CA PRO A 87 7.23 5.25 9.93
C PRO A 87 8.44 4.39 10.30
N ARG A 88 9.24 4.82 11.28
CA ARG A 88 10.37 4.01 11.74
C ARG A 88 9.88 2.69 12.33
N LEU A 89 10.23 1.59 11.67
CA LEU A 89 9.89 0.25 12.11
C LEU A 89 10.74 -0.13 13.33
N LEU A 90 10.09 -0.60 14.41
CA LEU A 90 10.74 -1.10 15.60
C LEU A 90 10.81 -2.62 15.61
N ALA A 91 9.67 -3.26 15.33
CA ALA A 91 9.58 -4.72 15.38
C ALA A 91 8.53 -5.26 14.40
N VAL A 92 8.81 -6.44 13.87
CA VAL A 92 7.83 -7.32 13.22
C VAL A 92 7.97 -8.69 13.83
N ASP A 93 6.91 -9.23 14.37
CA ASP A 93 6.89 -10.58 14.91
C ASP A 93 5.79 -11.43 14.26
N THR A 94 6.19 -12.49 13.63
CA THR A 94 5.31 -13.46 12.99
C THR A 94 5.37 -14.84 13.64
N SER A 95 5.98 -14.96 14.83
CA SER A 95 6.13 -16.20 15.57
C SER A 95 4.86 -16.67 16.27
N ARG A 96 3.82 -15.80 16.35
CA ARG A 96 2.54 -16.05 16.99
C ARG A 96 2.60 -16.27 18.51
N TRP A 97 3.69 -15.88 19.15
CA TRP A 97 3.82 -16.00 20.61
C TRP A 97 2.75 -15.19 21.35
N LEU A 98 2.28 -14.09 20.75
CA LEU A 98 1.30 -13.19 21.28
C LEU A 98 -0.13 -13.76 21.09
N HIS A 99 -0.44 -14.85 21.80
CA HIS A 99 -1.77 -15.49 21.78
C HIS A 99 -2.32 -15.77 20.37
N GLY A 100 -1.43 -16.13 19.43
CA GLY A 100 -1.78 -16.41 18.04
C GLY A 100 -1.82 -15.20 17.12
N TRP A 101 -1.55 -13.99 17.64
CA TRP A 101 -1.39 -12.79 16.84
C TRP A 101 0.03 -12.62 16.30
N THR A 102 0.13 -12.05 15.12
CA THR A 102 1.35 -11.44 14.59
C THR A 102 1.26 -9.93 14.71
N TYR A 103 2.38 -9.23 14.78
CA TYR A 103 2.34 -7.77 14.90
C TYR A 103 3.46 -7.06 14.17
N LEU A 104 3.19 -5.80 13.87
CA LEU A 104 4.14 -4.80 13.41
C LEU A 104 4.04 -3.60 14.36
N LEU A 105 5.19 -3.18 14.89
CA LEU A 105 5.31 -2.02 15.76
C LEU A 105 6.16 -0.96 15.07
N ALA A 106 5.63 0.23 14.88
CA ALA A 106 6.33 1.36 14.26
C ALA A 106 6.11 2.66 15.06
N GLU A 107 6.99 3.63 14.90
CA GLU A 107 6.77 4.96 15.49
C GLU A 107 5.56 5.65 14.86
N HIS A 108 4.79 6.32 15.70
CA HIS A 108 3.72 7.17 15.24
C HIS A 108 4.29 8.44 14.58
N VAL A 109 3.85 8.74 13.38
CA VAL A 109 4.23 9.94 12.65
C VAL A 109 3.11 10.98 12.76
N ASP A 110 3.41 12.14 13.31
CA ASP A 110 2.46 13.25 13.35
C ASP A 110 2.28 13.83 11.94
N GLY A 111 1.02 13.98 11.51
CA GLY A 111 0.66 14.50 10.20
C GLY A 111 -0.84 14.42 9.93
N LEU A 112 -1.26 14.96 8.82
CA LEU A 112 -2.63 14.88 8.32
C LEU A 112 -2.68 13.98 7.08
N LEU A 113 -3.74 13.20 6.96
CA LEU A 113 -3.96 12.43 5.74
C LEU A 113 -4.15 13.36 4.53
N TRP A 114 -3.44 13.06 3.44
CA TRP A 114 -3.49 13.86 2.23
C TRP A 114 -4.92 14.07 1.71
N ARG A 115 -5.76 13.05 1.79
CA ARG A 115 -7.19 13.14 1.43
C ARG A 115 -7.99 14.21 2.21
N LYS A 116 -7.50 14.61 3.39
CA LYS A 116 -8.21 15.58 4.24
C LYS A 116 -7.86 17.04 3.93
N VAL A 117 -6.68 17.27 3.34
CA VAL A 117 -6.15 18.62 3.14
C VAL A 117 -5.94 18.99 1.67
N ALA A 118 -5.83 18.04 0.78
CA ALA A 118 -5.48 18.29 -0.62
C ALA A 118 -6.38 19.32 -1.32
N ALA A 119 -7.69 19.24 -1.08
CA ALA A 119 -8.66 20.14 -1.71
C ALA A 119 -8.60 21.58 -1.18
N GLU A 120 -8.06 21.79 0.04
CA GLU A 120 -7.98 23.10 0.71
C GLU A 120 -6.71 23.86 0.32
N LEU A 121 -5.71 23.16 -0.26
CA LEU A 121 -4.42 23.76 -0.59
C LEU A 121 -4.45 24.46 -1.95
N ASP A 122 -3.68 25.53 -2.04
CA ASP A 122 -3.44 26.19 -3.32
C ASP A 122 -2.58 25.32 -4.28
N PRO A 123 -2.53 25.66 -5.58
CA PRO A 123 -1.77 24.88 -6.56
C PRO A 123 -0.27 24.76 -6.26
N GLN A 124 0.34 25.78 -5.64
CA GLN A 124 1.78 25.79 -5.32
C GLN A 124 2.07 24.86 -4.13
N GLN A 125 1.22 24.90 -3.12
CA GLN A 125 1.30 23.98 -1.97
C GLN A 125 1.12 22.53 -2.40
N ARG A 126 0.12 22.24 -3.25
CA ARG A 126 -0.05 20.89 -3.83
C ARG A 126 1.14 20.44 -4.68
N ALA A 127 1.77 21.36 -5.41
CA ALA A 127 2.93 21.05 -6.25
C ALA A 127 4.11 20.51 -5.44
N THR A 128 4.33 20.98 -4.20
CA THR A 128 5.40 20.43 -3.34
C THR A 128 5.12 18.97 -2.94
N VAL A 129 3.89 18.67 -2.56
CA VAL A 129 3.47 17.29 -2.24
C VAL A 129 3.55 16.39 -3.48
N HIS A 130 3.08 16.85 -4.64
CA HIS A 130 3.18 16.09 -5.89
C HIS A 130 4.63 15.78 -6.28
N ARG A 131 5.57 16.69 -6.00
CA ARG A 131 7.00 16.44 -6.21
C ARG A 131 7.51 15.36 -5.25
N ASP A 132 7.17 15.45 -3.96
CA ASP A 132 7.56 14.47 -2.96
C ASP A 132 7.00 13.07 -3.29
N LEU A 133 5.77 12.98 -3.77
CA LEU A 133 5.15 11.73 -4.22
C LEU A 133 5.90 11.14 -5.43
N ALA A 134 6.24 11.97 -6.44
CA ALA A 134 7.00 11.52 -7.59
C ALA A 134 8.40 11.01 -7.18
N MET A 135 9.08 11.72 -6.28
CA MET A 135 10.39 11.32 -5.76
C MET A 135 10.30 10.02 -4.95
N SER A 136 9.25 9.84 -4.14
CA SER A 136 9.03 8.59 -3.39
C SER A 136 8.82 7.40 -4.32
N VAL A 137 8.02 7.56 -5.37
CA VAL A 137 7.81 6.49 -6.38
C VAL A 137 9.10 6.17 -7.11
N LEU A 138 9.87 7.17 -7.54
CA LEU A 138 11.18 6.97 -8.20
C LEU A 138 12.19 6.28 -7.28
N ALA A 139 12.19 6.63 -6.00
CA ALA A 139 13.03 5.99 -5.00
C ALA A 139 12.67 4.50 -4.81
N MET A 140 11.38 4.17 -4.69
CA MET A 140 10.93 2.77 -4.66
C MET A 140 11.34 2.00 -5.92
N GLN A 141 11.20 2.62 -7.09
CA GLN A 141 11.57 2.02 -8.37
C GLN A 141 13.10 1.84 -8.55
N SER A 142 13.93 2.48 -7.74
CA SER A 142 15.38 2.24 -7.72
C SER A 142 15.78 0.95 -6.99
N VAL A 143 14.88 0.38 -6.19
CA VAL A 143 15.09 -0.89 -5.50
C VAL A 143 14.78 -2.03 -6.46
N THR A 144 15.80 -2.58 -7.11
CA THR A 144 15.67 -3.75 -7.98
C THR A 144 15.60 -5.04 -7.17
N LEU A 145 14.74 -5.97 -7.58
CA LEU A 145 14.48 -7.22 -6.88
C LEU A 145 14.77 -8.43 -7.80
N PRO A 146 15.06 -9.62 -7.25
CA PRO A 146 15.52 -10.76 -8.04
C PRO A 146 14.43 -11.40 -8.92
N GLY A 147 13.16 -11.25 -8.57
CA GLY A 147 12.01 -11.80 -9.29
C GLY A 147 10.73 -11.07 -8.91
N PHE A 148 9.73 -11.16 -9.77
CA PHE A 148 8.39 -10.63 -9.47
C PHE A 148 7.70 -11.50 -8.44
N GLY A 149 7.02 -10.89 -7.46
CA GLY A 149 6.26 -11.65 -6.49
C GLY A 149 6.32 -11.08 -5.08
N ARG A 150 6.10 -11.96 -4.11
CA ARG A 150 6.01 -11.60 -2.70
C ARG A 150 7.40 -11.32 -2.12
N LEU A 151 7.54 -10.24 -1.38
CA LEU A 151 8.80 -9.88 -0.74
C LEU A 151 9.20 -10.91 0.32
N GLY A 152 10.50 -11.24 0.38
CA GLY A 152 11.07 -12.14 1.38
C GLY A 152 10.75 -13.62 1.22
N ILE A 153 10.15 -14.04 0.11
CA ILE A 153 9.84 -15.43 -0.21
C ILE A 153 10.39 -15.78 -1.59
N PRO A 154 11.65 -16.22 -1.71
CA PRO A 154 12.28 -16.50 -3.01
C PRO A 154 11.53 -17.54 -3.86
N SER A 155 10.85 -18.49 -3.22
CA SER A 155 10.05 -19.52 -3.91
C SER A 155 8.76 -18.99 -4.55
N ALA A 156 8.37 -17.75 -4.25
CA ALA A 156 7.19 -17.11 -4.84
C ALA A 156 7.54 -16.24 -6.06
N ASP A 157 8.84 -16.11 -6.37
CA ASP A 157 9.30 -15.26 -7.46
C ASP A 157 8.88 -15.84 -8.82
N GLN A 158 8.28 -14.98 -9.64
CA GLN A 158 7.94 -15.29 -11.02
C GLN A 158 9.05 -14.79 -11.95
N PRO A 159 9.39 -15.54 -13.00
CA PRO A 159 10.48 -15.18 -13.90
C PRO A 159 10.12 -14.00 -14.82
N ASP A 160 8.85 -13.80 -15.10
CA ASP A 160 8.38 -12.77 -16.01
C ASP A 160 7.16 -12.02 -15.50
N LEU A 161 6.95 -10.82 -16.03
CA LEU A 161 5.88 -9.93 -15.63
C LEU A 161 4.49 -10.52 -15.90
N PHE A 162 4.29 -11.20 -17.05
CA PHE A 162 2.99 -11.77 -17.41
C PHE A 162 2.52 -12.79 -16.35
N ALA A 163 3.41 -13.75 -16.00
CA ALA A 163 3.11 -14.76 -14.99
C ALA A 163 2.83 -14.13 -13.63
N ALA A 164 3.61 -13.11 -13.24
CA ALA A 164 3.45 -12.40 -11.98
C ALA A 164 2.12 -11.65 -11.88
N VAL A 165 1.75 -10.88 -12.91
CA VAL A 165 0.48 -10.15 -12.95
C VAL A 165 -0.71 -11.11 -12.97
N ARG A 166 -0.62 -12.22 -13.72
CA ARG A 166 -1.63 -13.27 -13.73
C ARG A 166 -1.82 -13.87 -12.33
N GLN A 167 -0.74 -14.26 -11.68
CA GLN A 167 -0.79 -14.80 -10.31
C GLN A 167 -1.41 -13.78 -9.34
N ARG A 168 -1.01 -12.51 -9.44
CA ARG A 168 -1.55 -11.45 -8.57
C ARG A 168 -3.05 -11.23 -8.80
N ALA A 169 -3.50 -11.22 -10.04
CA ALA A 169 -4.91 -11.13 -10.37
C ALA A 169 -5.70 -12.34 -9.82
N ASP A 170 -5.17 -13.55 -9.96
CA ASP A 170 -5.81 -14.77 -9.44
C ASP A 170 -5.94 -14.77 -7.91
N GLN A 171 -4.99 -14.17 -7.21
CA GLN A 171 -5.01 -14.03 -5.75
C GLN A 171 -6.00 -12.96 -5.25
N ARG A 172 -6.26 -11.92 -6.04
CA ARG A 172 -7.01 -10.74 -5.61
C ARG A 172 -8.45 -10.70 -6.15
N VAL A 173 -8.68 -11.20 -7.35
CA VAL A 173 -10.01 -11.20 -7.97
C VAL A 173 -10.72 -12.52 -7.65
N HIS A 174 -11.56 -12.49 -6.61
CA HIS A 174 -12.19 -13.72 -6.09
C HIS A 174 -13.41 -14.16 -6.89
N VAL A 175 -14.15 -13.24 -7.54
CA VAL A 175 -15.33 -13.56 -8.36
C VAL A 175 -14.88 -14.23 -9.66
N PRO A 176 -15.32 -15.49 -9.94
CA PRO A 176 -14.82 -16.27 -11.07
C PRO A 176 -14.95 -15.56 -12.43
N GLN A 177 -16.11 -14.98 -12.72
CA GLN A 177 -16.38 -14.29 -14.00
C GLN A 177 -15.46 -13.09 -14.22
N ARG A 178 -15.14 -12.34 -13.14
CA ARG A 178 -14.23 -11.21 -13.17
C ARG A 178 -12.78 -11.66 -13.39
N ARG A 179 -12.40 -12.73 -12.72
CA ARG A 179 -11.07 -13.33 -12.88
C ARG A 179 -10.87 -13.89 -14.29
N ASP A 180 -11.89 -14.53 -14.86
CA ASP A 180 -11.82 -15.05 -16.23
C ASP A 180 -11.70 -13.92 -17.26
N LEU A 181 -12.36 -12.78 -17.03
CA LEU A 181 -12.16 -11.59 -17.85
C LEU A 181 -10.72 -11.09 -17.82
N ILE A 182 -10.11 -10.99 -16.63
CA ILE A 182 -8.70 -10.58 -16.53
C ILE A 182 -7.77 -11.59 -17.20
N ARG A 183 -7.98 -12.88 -17.03
CA ARG A 183 -7.19 -13.92 -17.69
C ARG A 183 -7.29 -13.80 -19.22
N TYR A 184 -8.49 -13.63 -19.74
CA TYR A 184 -8.70 -13.40 -21.16
C TYR A 184 -7.93 -12.19 -21.67
N LEU A 185 -7.99 -11.04 -20.95
CA LEU A 185 -7.27 -9.82 -21.32
C LEU A 185 -5.75 -10.03 -21.30
N LEU A 186 -5.22 -10.68 -20.26
CA LEU A 186 -3.80 -10.96 -20.16
C LEU A 186 -3.32 -11.86 -21.30
N GLU A 187 -4.07 -12.91 -21.67
CA GLU A 187 -3.73 -13.81 -22.76
C GLU A 187 -3.81 -13.10 -24.13
N ARG A 188 -4.88 -12.35 -24.39
CA ARG A 188 -5.05 -11.58 -25.63
C ARG A 188 -3.93 -10.57 -25.82
N ASP A 189 -3.54 -9.89 -24.74
CA ASP A 189 -2.65 -8.74 -24.74
C ASP A 189 -1.24 -9.09 -24.24
N ALA A 190 -0.87 -10.38 -24.22
CA ALA A 190 0.40 -10.89 -23.70
C ALA A 190 1.63 -10.17 -24.30
N GLY A 191 1.56 -9.75 -25.57
CA GLY A 191 2.63 -9.03 -26.24
C GLY A 191 3.04 -7.71 -25.57
N PHE A 192 2.13 -7.07 -24.83
CA PHE A 192 2.45 -5.84 -24.10
C PHE A 192 3.29 -6.08 -22.83
N PHE A 193 3.41 -7.33 -22.38
CA PHE A 193 4.17 -7.69 -21.19
C PHE A 193 5.59 -8.17 -21.50
N VAL A 194 5.92 -8.34 -22.77
CA VAL A 194 7.26 -8.76 -23.22
C VAL A 194 8.22 -7.58 -23.20
N GLY A 195 9.44 -7.80 -22.67
CA GLY A 195 10.49 -6.77 -22.64
C GLY A 195 10.20 -5.61 -21.66
N SER A 196 9.34 -5.83 -20.69
CA SER A 196 9.14 -4.90 -19.59
C SER A 196 10.37 -4.80 -18.69
N ASP A 197 10.48 -3.68 -17.96
CA ASP A 197 11.51 -3.51 -16.93
C ASP A 197 11.40 -4.64 -15.87
N GLY A 198 12.54 -4.94 -15.23
CA GLY A 198 12.59 -5.92 -14.13
C GLY A 198 11.76 -5.50 -12.91
N PRO A 199 11.60 -6.42 -11.94
CA PRO A 199 10.84 -6.15 -10.74
C PRO A 199 11.53 -5.12 -9.85
N VAL A 200 10.73 -4.21 -9.32
CA VAL A 200 11.14 -3.20 -8.36
C VAL A 200 10.22 -3.22 -7.15
N LEU A 201 10.59 -2.51 -6.09
CA LEU A 201 9.70 -2.32 -4.95
C LEU A 201 8.47 -1.53 -5.38
N THR A 202 7.28 -2.09 -5.16
CA THR A 202 6.00 -1.40 -5.33
C THR A 202 5.18 -1.46 -4.04
N HIS A 203 4.43 -0.42 -3.77
CA HIS A 203 3.55 -0.33 -2.62
C HIS A 203 2.19 -1.04 -2.84
N ASP A 204 1.69 -0.97 -4.07
CA ASP A 204 0.41 -1.55 -4.53
C ASP A 204 -0.87 -1.01 -3.86
N ASP A 205 -0.76 -0.01 -3.00
CA ASP A 205 -1.92 0.69 -2.43
C ASP A 205 -1.68 2.20 -2.25
N LEU A 206 -0.94 2.81 -3.18
CA LEU A 206 -0.69 4.26 -3.14
C LEU A 206 -1.94 5.04 -3.47
N HIS A 207 -2.59 5.58 -2.44
CA HIS A 207 -3.71 6.49 -2.54
C HIS A 207 -3.66 7.55 -1.45
N HIS A 208 -4.45 8.61 -1.60
CA HIS A 208 -4.45 9.78 -0.70
C HIS A 208 -4.79 9.46 0.78
N GLY A 209 -5.33 8.28 1.07
CA GLY A 209 -5.58 7.79 2.44
C GLY A 209 -4.35 7.18 3.11
N ASN A 210 -3.31 6.83 2.33
CA ASN A 210 -2.07 6.22 2.83
C ASN A 210 -0.88 7.21 2.81
N ILE A 211 -1.14 8.49 2.60
CA ILE A 211 -0.13 9.54 2.59
C ILE A 211 -0.37 10.49 3.77
N LEU A 212 0.62 10.61 4.64
CA LEU A 212 0.66 11.65 5.66
C LEU A 212 1.47 12.85 5.16
N VAL A 213 0.89 14.01 5.33
CA VAL A 213 1.55 15.29 5.03
C VAL A 213 1.58 16.18 6.27
N ARG A 214 2.57 17.05 6.32
CA ARG A 214 2.70 18.06 7.38
C ARG A 214 3.20 19.36 6.80
N GLU A 215 2.61 20.45 7.27
CA GLU A 215 3.10 21.79 6.97
C GLU A 215 4.32 22.09 7.84
N LYS A 216 5.37 22.61 7.21
CA LYS A 216 6.56 23.11 7.87
C LYS A 216 7.11 24.32 7.09
N ASP A 217 7.27 25.44 7.77
CA ASP A 217 7.83 26.67 7.21
C ASP A 217 7.09 27.18 5.95
N GLY A 218 5.75 27.03 5.92
CA GLY A 218 4.89 27.39 4.79
C GLY A 218 4.83 26.37 3.65
N TYR A 219 5.50 25.23 3.79
CA TYR A 219 5.51 24.18 2.77
C TYR A 219 4.89 22.88 3.30
N TRP A 220 4.02 22.31 2.50
CA TRP A 220 3.47 20.96 2.74
C TRP A 220 4.42 19.91 2.19
N ARG A 221 4.73 18.92 3.00
CA ARG A 221 5.67 17.82 2.64
C ARG A 221 5.06 16.48 3.00
N VAL A 222 5.36 15.47 2.19
CA VAL A 222 5.07 14.08 2.57
C VAL A 222 5.97 13.70 3.73
N VAL A 223 5.37 13.24 4.84
CA VAL A 223 6.11 12.82 6.05
C VAL A 223 6.00 11.33 6.33
N ALA A 224 5.02 10.64 5.75
CA ALA A 224 5.00 9.18 5.73
C ALA A 224 4.12 8.63 4.61
N VAL A 225 4.57 7.50 4.06
CA VAL A 225 3.78 6.56 3.27
C VAL A 225 3.40 5.41 4.19
N LEU A 226 2.11 5.12 4.32
CA LEU A 226 1.51 4.18 5.27
C LEU A 226 0.98 2.94 4.55
N ASP A 227 0.73 1.86 5.31
CA ASP A 227 0.02 0.65 4.88
C ASP A 227 0.69 -0.13 3.74
N TRP A 228 1.81 -0.74 4.07
CA TRP A 228 2.66 -1.53 3.16
C TRP A 228 2.23 -3.00 2.99
N ASP A 229 1.04 -3.36 3.45
CA ASP A 229 0.57 -4.76 3.50
C ASP A 229 0.50 -5.43 2.13
N LYS A 230 0.23 -4.64 1.10
CA LYS A 230 0.09 -5.12 -0.28
C LYS A 230 1.40 -5.04 -1.08
N ALA A 231 2.48 -4.52 -0.48
CA ALA A 231 3.74 -4.32 -1.16
C ALA A 231 4.30 -5.62 -1.76
N TRP A 232 4.88 -5.50 -2.94
CA TRP A 232 5.45 -6.63 -3.67
C TRP A 232 6.57 -6.22 -4.63
N ALA A 233 7.29 -7.19 -5.15
CA ALA A 233 8.21 -7.01 -6.27
C ALA A 233 7.38 -6.92 -7.56
N GLY A 234 7.07 -5.74 -8.01
CA GLY A 234 6.17 -5.47 -9.14
C GLY A 234 6.80 -4.66 -10.25
N PRO A 235 6.05 -4.39 -11.34
CA PRO A 235 6.51 -3.49 -12.38
C PRO A 235 6.47 -2.04 -11.91
N GLY A 236 7.48 -1.25 -12.27
CA GLY A 236 7.60 0.13 -11.76
C GLY A 236 6.40 1.03 -12.05
N GLU A 237 5.68 0.81 -13.14
CA GLU A 237 4.47 1.59 -13.47
C GLU A 237 3.23 1.21 -12.64
N TRP A 238 3.28 0.15 -11.83
CA TRP A 238 2.13 -0.34 -11.05
C TRP A 238 1.56 0.72 -10.11
N ASP A 239 2.41 1.30 -9.27
CA ASP A 239 1.99 2.33 -8.31
C ASP A 239 1.46 3.58 -8.99
N VAL A 240 2.10 4.02 -10.08
CA VAL A 240 1.64 5.17 -10.85
C VAL A 240 0.27 4.91 -11.47
N ALA A 241 0.03 3.70 -11.97
CA ALA A 241 -1.27 3.29 -12.48
C ALA A 241 -2.36 3.39 -11.40
N ARG A 242 -2.04 3.00 -10.15
CA ARG A 242 -2.92 3.13 -8.98
C ARG A 242 -3.19 4.59 -8.63
N MET A 243 -2.15 5.41 -8.55
CA MET A 243 -2.24 6.82 -8.18
C MET A 243 -3.14 7.63 -9.10
N VAL A 244 -3.14 7.34 -10.40
CA VAL A 244 -3.96 8.05 -11.39
C VAL A 244 -5.46 7.91 -11.13
N PHE A 245 -5.91 6.87 -10.42
CA PHE A 245 -7.31 6.71 -10.05
C PHE A 245 -7.79 7.69 -8.96
N TRP A 246 -6.86 8.22 -8.17
CA TRP A 246 -7.18 9.00 -7.00
C TRP A 246 -6.95 10.47 -7.25
N ASP A 247 -7.96 11.29 -6.91
CA ASP A 247 -7.86 12.73 -7.01
C ASP A 247 -6.65 13.22 -6.19
N ASP A 248 -5.98 14.24 -6.69
CA ASP A 248 -4.82 14.89 -6.06
C ASP A 248 -3.60 14.00 -5.76
N MET A 249 -3.54 12.77 -6.28
CA MET A 249 -2.32 11.92 -6.16
C MET A 249 -1.30 12.22 -7.24
N THR A 250 -1.74 12.70 -8.40
CA THR A 250 -0.88 13.12 -9.50
C THR A 250 -1.30 14.49 -10.01
N GLY A 251 -0.36 15.25 -10.54
CA GLY A 251 -0.61 16.55 -11.12
C GLY A 251 0.55 16.93 -12.04
N ARG A 252 0.51 18.15 -12.58
CA ARG A 252 1.56 18.61 -13.52
C ARG A 252 2.96 18.39 -12.94
N THR A 253 3.21 18.86 -11.72
CA THR A 253 4.52 18.74 -11.05
C THR A 253 4.94 17.29 -10.81
N PHE A 254 3.98 16.41 -10.46
CA PHE A 254 4.26 14.97 -10.38
C PHE A 254 4.80 14.46 -11.71
N TRP A 255 4.09 14.70 -12.80
CA TRP A 255 4.47 14.19 -14.12
C TRP A 255 5.78 14.79 -14.65
N GLU A 256 6.00 16.08 -14.44
CA GLU A 256 7.27 16.74 -14.81
C GLU A 256 8.45 16.09 -14.05
N THR A 257 8.31 15.89 -12.74
CA THR A 257 9.35 15.26 -11.91
C THR A 257 9.57 13.79 -12.31
N TYR A 258 8.49 13.04 -12.41
CA TYR A 258 8.56 11.61 -12.71
C TYR A 258 9.16 11.33 -14.10
N ARG A 259 8.71 12.06 -15.12
CA ARG A 259 9.16 11.87 -16.51
C ARG A 259 10.56 12.43 -16.80
N ALA A 260 11.06 13.33 -15.95
CA ALA A 260 12.46 13.76 -16.04
C ALA A 260 13.46 12.62 -15.75
N SER A 261 13.05 11.65 -14.94
CA SER A 261 13.91 10.53 -14.52
C SER A 261 13.50 9.18 -15.12
N ARG A 262 12.29 9.07 -15.69
CA ARG A 262 11.79 7.81 -16.24
C ARG A 262 11.05 8.01 -17.55
N SER A 263 11.56 7.37 -18.61
CA SER A 263 10.87 7.27 -19.89
C SER A 263 9.70 6.29 -19.81
N ARG A 264 8.73 6.44 -20.70
CA ARG A 264 7.67 5.43 -20.89
C ARG A 264 8.27 4.16 -21.49
N SER A 265 7.92 3.01 -20.90
CA SER A 265 8.25 1.73 -21.53
C SER A 265 7.23 1.37 -22.61
N PRO A 266 7.63 0.60 -23.64
CA PRO A 266 6.68 0.09 -24.63
C PRO A 266 5.52 -0.64 -23.97
N GLY A 267 4.28 -0.34 -24.38
CA GLY A 267 3.09 -0.97 -23.82
C GLY A 267 2.65 -0.50 -22.43
N GLU A 268 3.40 0.38 -21.74
CA GLU A 268 3.08 0.88 -20.39
C GLU A 268 1.64 1.40 -20.27
N GLU A 269 1.16 2.15 -21.28
CA GLU A 269 -0.19 2.72 -21.21
C GLU A 269 -1.28 1.66 -21.32
N HIS A 270 -1.06 0.63 -22.12
CA HIS A 270 -1.98 -0.51 -22.24
C HIS A 270 -1.99 -1.36 -20.94
N ARG A 271 -0.80 -1.69 -20.42
CA ARG A 271 -0.69 -2.42 -19.13
C ARG A 271 -1.34 -1.65 -17.98
N ARG A 272 -1.20 -0.32 -17.96
CA ARG A 272 -1.86 0.54 -16.96
C ARG A 272 -3.37 0.32 -16.91
N LEU A 273 -4.04 0.23 -18.07
CA LEU A 273 -5.49 -0.03 -18.13
C LEU A 273 -5.85 -1.40 -17.53
N ILE A 274 -5.03 -2.42 -17.79
CA ILE A 274 -5.23 -3.76 -17.22
C ILE A 274 -5.02 -3.73 -15.71
N TYR A 275 -3.97 -3.09 -15.20
CA TYR A 275 -3.73 -2.96 -13.77
C TYR A 275 -4.88 -2.23 -13.07
N GLN A 276 -5.35 -1.15 -13.65
CA GLN A 276 -6.49 -0.41 -13.15
C GLN A 276 -7.76 -1.27 -13.12
N LEU A 277 -8.01 -2.07 -14.16
CA LEU A 277 -9.15 -2.96 -14.19
C LEU A 277 -9.05 -4.07 -13.13
N ILE A 278 -7.85 -4.61 -12.86
CA ILE A 278 -7.66 -5.58 -11.77
C ILE A 278 -8.16 -5.00 -10.46
N TRP A 279 -7.76 -3.76 -10.10
CA TRP A 279 -8.24 -3.12 -8.87
C TRP A 279 -9.73 -2.86 -8.86
N CYS A 280 -10.33 -2.49 -9.98
CA CYS A 280 -11.76 -2.33 -10.08
C CYS A 280 -12.53 -3.64 -9.86
N LEU A 281 -11.95 -4.77 -10.28
CA LEU A 281 -12.58 -6.07 -10.17
C LEU A 281 -12.28 -6.81 -8.86
N GLU A 282 -11.28 -6.36 -8.11
CA GLU A 282 -10.93 -6.88 -6.77
C GLU A 282 -12.03 -6.62 -5.75
N HIS A 283 -12.65 -5.45 -5.80
CA HIS A 283 -13.63 -4.99 -4.81
C HIS A 283 -15.00 -4.72 -5.43
N GLU A 284 -16.04 -5.05 -4.68
CA GLU A 284 -17.42 -4.63 -5.00
C GLU A 284 -17.75 -3.33 -4.27
N TRP A 285 -17.40 -2.23 -4.87
CA TRP A 285 -17.75 -0.94 -4.30
C TRP A 285 -19.10 -0.47 -4.85
N PRO A 286 -20.13 -0.24 -4.02
CA PRO A 286 -21.46 0.14 -4.49
C PRO A 286 -21.54 1.58 -5.01
N HIS A 287 -20.41 2.24 -5.22
CA HIS A 287 -20.36 3.65 -5.64
C HIS A 287 -20.52 3.80 -7.16
N ALA A 288 -21.29 4.82 -7.56
CA ALA A 288 -21.51 5.13 -8.98
C ALA A 288 -20.20 5.40 -9.74
N ARG A 289 -19.23 6.08 -9.12
CA ARG A 289 -17.90 6.33 -9.69
C ARG A 289 -17.17 5.02 -10.01
N HIS A 290 -17.13 4.07 -9.07
CA HIS A 290 -16.44 2.80 -9.29
C HIS A 290 -17.03 2.02 -10.48
N ARG A 291 -18.38 1.98 -10.60
CA ARG A 291 -19.02 1.35 -11.75
C ARG A 291 -18.70 2.07 -13.06
N ALA A 292 -18.67 3.41 -13.06
CA ALA A 292 -18.32 4.21 -14.22
C ALA A 292 -16.86 3.98 -14.64
N ASP A 293 -15.91 3.97 -13.70
CA ASP A 293 -14.50 3.70 -13.96
C ASP A 293 -14.30 2.29 -14.52
N THR A 294 -14.95 1.28 -13.94
CA THR A 294 -14.92 -0.10 -14.45
C THR A 294 -15.45 -0.20 -15.89
N ALA A 295 -16.59 0.43 -16.17
CA ALA A 295 -17.18 0.43 -17.50
C ALA A 295 -16.29 1.15 -18.53
N ALA A 296 -15.69 2.30 -18.14
CA ALA A 296 -14.78 3.06 -18.98
C ALA A 296 -13.52 2.27 -19.34
N LEU A 297 -12.92 1.57 -18.35
CA LEU A 297 -11.75 0.71 -18.58
C LEU A 297 -12.08 -0.47 -19.48
N CYS A 298 -13.21 -1.15 -19.24
CA CYS A 298 -13.66 -2.23 -20.12
C CYS A 298 -13.87 -1.75 -21.55
N HIS A 299 -14.50 -0.59 -21.73
CA HIS A 299 -14.67 0.02 -23.07
C HIS A 299 -13.32 0.31 -23.74
N GLN A 300 -12.34 0.92 -23.03
CA GLN A 300 -11.01 1.21 -23.56
C GLN A 300 -10.24 -0.08 -23.91
N LEU A 301 -10.45 -1.16 -23.17
CA LEU A 301 -9.86 -2.47 -23.42
C LEU A 301 -10.67 -3.30 -24.44
N GLY A 302 -11.78 -2.79 -24.98
CA GLY A 302 -12.60 -3.47 -25.98
C GLY A 302 -13.33 -4.70 -25.46
N VAL A 303 -13.75 -4.68 -24.19
CA VAL A 303 -14.51 -5.78 -23.53
C VAL A 303 -15.77 -5.24 -22.86
N HIS A 304 -16.71 -6.14 -22.52
CA HIS A 304 -17.86 -5.78 -21.75
C HIS A 304 -17.57 -5.83 -20.25
N ALA A 305 -18.13 -4.88 -19.49
CA ALA A 305 -18.06 -4.92 -18.04
C ALA A 305 -18.78 -6.17 -17.51
N PRO A 306 -18.18 -6.91 -16.56
CA PRO A 306 -18.86 -8.04 -15.95
C PRO A 306 -20.07 -7.53 -15.13
N THR A 307 -21.17 -8.26 -15.24
CA THR A 307 -22.40 -8.00 -14.48
C THR A 307 -22.24 -8.39 -13.01
#